data_63f6c9f3f3c08bc5a58806d20730bda9
#
_entry.id   63f6c9f3f3c08bc5a58806d20730bda9
#
_cell.length_a   1.000
_cell.length_b   1.000
_cell.length_c   1.000
_cell.angle_alpha   90.00
_cell.angle_beta   90.00
_cell.angle_gamma   90.00
#
_symmetry.space_group_name_H-M   'P 1'
#
loop_
_entity.id
_entity.type
_entity.pdbx_description
1 polymer ?
#
loop_
_entity_poly.entity_id
_entity_poly.type
_entity_poly.pdbx_seq_one_letter_code
_entity_poly.pdbx_strand_id
1 'polypeptide(L)'
;MAEIPTCSCGTNEPERIIFPCAGQANTGQLTNLAAIQLTEEGYGSIACAALLAIGAEGLVTNAKDVEEVVVLDGCPMLCAKKIADAQGIPVTQHLVVTELGITKGHTKSYTADDIEKIVAACWKGEGRKKKVVKKSSRKNTGPNRGSGCC
;
A
#
# COMPACT_ATOMS: atom_id res chain seq x y z
N MET A 1 -8.82 -17.48 -26.33
CA MET A 1 -8.73 -16.83 -25.03
C MET A 1 -8.17 -17.83 -24.04
N ALA A 2 -6.91 -17.68 -23.65
CA ALA A 2 -6.31 -18.57 -22.65
C ALA A 2 -6.75 -18.11 -21.27
N GLU A 3 -7.51 -18.92 -20.57
CA GLU A 3 -7.78 -18.73 -19.14
C GLU A 3 -6.47 -18.91 -18.40
N ILE A 4 -6.04 -17.84 -17.72
CA ILE A 4 -4.91 -17.91 -16.80
C ILE A 4 -5.41 -18.65 -15.58
N PRO A 5 -4.86 -19.84 -15.24
CA PRO A 5 -5.23 -20.51 -14.01
C PRO A 5 -4.78 -19.64 -12.83
N THR A 6 -5.72 -19.05 -12.13
CA THR A 6 -5.47 -18.43 -10.82
C THR A 6 -5.22 -19.55 -9.82
N CYS A 7 -3.99 -20.06 -9.77
CA CYS A 7 -3.53 -20.83 -8.62
C CYS A 7 -3.38 -19.86 -7.45
N SER A 8 -4.41 -19.74 -6.65
CA SER A 8 -4.33 -19.16 -5.31
C SER A 8 -3.61 -20.17 -4.40
N CYS A 9 -2.30 -20.27 -4.55
CA CYS A 9 -1.46 -20.83 -3.50
C CYS A 9 -1.42 -19.77 -2.39
N GLY A 10 -2.07 -20.05 -1.27
CA GLY A 10 -2.13 -19.14 -0.13
C GLY A 10 -0.73 -18.76 0.34
N THR A 11 -0.25 -17.62 -0.13
CA THR A 11 0.83 -16.91 0.54
C THR A 11 0.21 -16.24 1.76
N ASN A 12 0.73 -16.53 2.95
CA ASN A 12 0.32 -15.87 4.20
C ASN A 12 0.73 -14.38 4.24
N GLU A 13 0.91 -13.75 3.09
CA GLU A 13 1.19 -12.33 3.00
C GLU A 13 -0.10 -11.54 3.23
N PRO A 14 -0.07 -10.50 4.08
CA PRO A 14 -1.23 -9.68 4.33
C PRO A 14 -1.66 -8.94 3.06
N GLU A 15 -2.96 -8.77 2.89
CA GLU A 15 -3.50 -7.95 1.81
C GLU A 15 -3.13 -6.49 2.04
N ARG A 16 -2.42 -5.88 1.08
CA ARG A 16 -1.94 -4.49 1.16
C ARG A 16 -2.46 -3.64 0.02
N ILE A 17 -2.82 -2.41 0.34
CA ILE A 17 -3.08 -1.35 -0.65
C ILE A 17 -2.01 -0.27 -0.53
N ILE A 18 -1.51 0.22 -1.68
CA ILE A 18 -0.39 1.17 -1.73
C ILE A 18 -0.87 2.48 -2.36
N PHE A 19 -0.72 3.58 -1.64
CA PHE A 19 -1.02 4.93 -2.11
C PHE A 19 0.26 5.73 -2.32
N PRO A 20 0.77 5.85 -3.56
CA PRO A 20 1.87 6.76 -3.86
C PRO A 20 1.34 8.19 -4.01
N CYS A 21 2.12 9.20 -3.59
CA CYS A 21 1.74 10.59 -3.80
C CYS A 21 1.80 11.02 -5.27
N ALA A 22 2.65 10.37 -6.07
CA ALA A 22 2.82 10.62 -7.50
C ALA A 22 3.01 12.11 -7.86
N GLY A 23 3.74 12.84 -7.01
CA GLY A 23 3.98 14.27 -7.18
C GLY A 23 4.92 14.58 -8.35
N GLN A 24 4.99 15.87 -8.74
CA GLN A 24 5.77 16.32 -9.90
C GLN A 24 7.29 16.21 -9.75
N ALA A 25 7.84 16.32 -8.53
CA ALA A 25 9.27 16.19 -8.29
C ALA A 25 9.74 14.74 -8.52
N ASN A 26 11.05 14.55 -8.73
CA ASN A 26 11.67 13.23 -8.86
C ASN A 26 11.24 12.28 -7.72
N THR A 27 11.27 12.76 -6.48
CA THR A 27 10.87 11.97 -5.30
C THR A 27 9.41 11.57 -5.33
N GLY A 28 8.53 12.40 -5.88
CA GLY A 28 7.12 12.08 -6.11
C GLY A 28 6.94 11.04 -7.22
N GLN A 29 7.66 11.17 -8.33
CA GLN A 29 7.63 10.18 -9.42
C GLN A 29 8.15 8.82 -8.94
N LEU A 30 9.19 8.83 -8.11
CA LEU A 30 9.74 7.61 -7.50
C LEU A 30 8.73 6.86 -6.66
N THR A 31 7.81 7.55 -5.95
CA THR A 31 6.76 6.87 -5.20
C THR A 31 5.85 6.03 -6.09
N ASN A 32 5.52 6.56 -7.27
CA ASN A 32 4.68 5.85 -8.23
C ASN A 32 5.41 4.66 -8.86
N LEU A 33 6.66 4.87 -9.28
CA LEU A 33 7.48 3.80 -9.87
C LEU A 33 7.74 2.66 -8.88
N ALA A 34 8.05 2.99 -7.64
CA ALA A 34 8.22 2.00 -6.58
C ALA A 34 6.91 1.25 -6.27
N ALA A 35 5.77 1.94 -6.26
CA ALA A 35 4.47 1.30 -6.05
C ALA A 35 4.10 0.33 -7.19
N ILE A 36 4.44 0.66 -8.44
CA ILE A 36 4.28 -0.24 -9.59
C ILE A 36 5.13 -1.49 -9.38
N GLN A 37 6.43 -1.34 -9.09
CA GLN A 37 7.33 -2.47 -8.87
C GLN A 37 6.88 -3.34 -7.69
N LEU A 38 6.49 -2.74 -6.57
CA LEU A 38 5.95 -3.46 -5.41
C LEU A 38 4.68 -4.26 -5.77
N THR A 39 3.86 -3.74 -6.68
CA THR A 39 2.66 -4.46 -7.15
C THR A 39 3.04 -5.65 -8.02
N GLU A 40 4.01 -5.49 -8.92
CA GLU A 40 4.54 -6.58 -9.76
C GLU A 40 5.20 -7.68 -8.92
N GLU A 41 5.88 -7.31 -7.84
CA GLU A 41 6.51 -8.24 -6.90
C GLU A 41 5.51 -8.91 -5.92
N GLY A 42 4.23 -8.55 -5.96
CA GLY A 42 3.19 -9.12 -5.09
C GLY A 42 3.20 -8.59 -3.66
N TYR A 43 3.88 -7.47 -3.39
CA TYR A 43 3.88 -6.84 -2.07
C TYR A 43 2.52 -6.26 -1.68
N GLY A 44 1.81 -5.70 -2.64
CA GLY A 44 0.48 -5.10 -2.45
C GLY A 44 -0.08 -4.59 -3.77
N SER A 45 -1.22 -3.95 -3.75
CA SER A 45 -1.87 -3.39 -4.93
C SER A 45 -1.81 -1.86 -4.92
N ILE A 46 -1.29 -1.29 -6.00
CA ILE A 46 -1.29 0.17 -6.18
C ILE A 46 -2.72 0.70 -6.31
N ALA A 47 -2.99 1.84 -5.70
CA ALA A 47 -4.27 2.54 -5.80
C ALA A 47 -4.07 4.05 -6.03
N CYS A 48 -5.11 4.68 -6.54
CA CYS A 48 -5.06 6.09 -6.93
C CYS A 48 -5.30 7.02 -5.74
N ALA A 49 -4.27 7.79 -5.34
CA ALA A 49 -4.39 8.78 -4.28
C ALA A 49 -5.37 9.92 -4.63
N ALA A 50 -5.52 10.25 -5.91
CA ALA A 50 -6.50 11.27 -6.35
C ALA A 50 -7.95 10.80 -6.13
N LEU A 51 -8.26 9.52 -6.42
CA LEU A 51 -9.57 8.95 -6.12
C LEU A 51 -9.84 8.92 -4.61
N LEU A 52 -8.80 8.66 -3.81
CA LEU A 52 -8.92 8.73 -2.36
C LEU A 52 -9.21 10.17 -1.90
N ALA A 53 -8.55 11.15 -2.50
CA ALA A 53 -8.71 12.57 -2.17
C ALA A 53 -10.15 13.09 -2.40
N ILE A 54 -10.80 12.65 -3.47
CA ILE A 54 -12.20 13.01 -3.76
C ILE A 54 -13.23 12.15 -2.98
N GLY A 55 -12.76 11.24 -2.13
CA GLY A 55 -13.64 10.42 -1.30
C GLY A 55 -14.43 9.37 -2.06
N ALA A 56 -13.86 8.76 -3.13
CA ALA A 56 -14.51 7.69 -3.87
C ALA A 56 -14.87 6.53 -2.93
N GLU A 57 -16.18 6.32 -2.68
CA GLU A 57 -16.69 5.43 -1.62
C GLU A 57 -16.14 4.01 -1.68
N GLY A 58 -16.09 3.41 -2.87
CA GLY A 58 -15.58 2.05 -3.04
C GLY A 58 -14.12 1.92 -2.64
N LEU A 59 -13.27 2.92 -2.99
CA LEU A 59 -11.86 2.92 -2.63
C LEU A 59 -11.66 3.21 -1.13
N VAL A 60 -12.42 4.15 -0.58
CA VAL A 60 -12.36 4.51 0.86
C VAL A 60 -12.75 3.31 1.71
N THR A 61 -13.82 2.61 1.35
CA THR A 61 -14.29 1.40 2.06
C THR A 61 -13.23 0.31 1.98
N ASN A 62 -12.74 0.00 0.78
CA ASN A 62 -11.69 -1.01 0.62
C ASN A 62 -10.43 -0.68 1.42
N ALA A 63 -9.98 0.58 1.41
CA ALA A 63 -8.80 1.01 2.16
C ALA A 63 -8.99 0.95 3.68
N LYS A 64 -10.22 0.99 4.18
CA LYS A 64 -10.53 0.79 5.61
C LYS A 64 -10.59 -0.67 6.02
N ASP A 65 -10.99 -1.55 5.10
CA ASP A 65 -11.23 -2.97 5.35
C ASP A 65 -9.98 -3.83 5.12
N VAL A 66 -9.06 -3.39 4.26
CA VAL A 66 -7.82 -4.12 3.96
C VAL A 66 -6.92 -4.25 5.19
N GLU A 67 -6.12 -5.31 5.24
CA GLU A 67 -5.26 -5.59 6.41
C GLU A 67 -4.16 -4.55 6.64
N GLU A 68 -3.53 -4.07 5.55
CA GLU A 68 -2.45 -3.11 5.62
C GLU A 68 -2.59 -2.01 4.56
N VAL A 69 -2.38 -0.77 4.98
CA VAL A 69 -2.34 0.40 4.09
C VAL A 69 -0.95 0.99 4.11
N VAL A 70 -0.34 1.06 2.94
CA VAL A 70 1.00 1.60 2.72
C VAL A 70 0.88 2.94 2.01
N VAL A 71 1.53 3.96 2.55
CA VAL A 71 1.57 5.30 1.95
C VAL A 71 3.00 5.66 1.62
N LEU A 72 3.23 6.10 0.38
CA LEU A 72 4.53 6.55 -0.10
C LEU A 72 4.45 8.04 -0.43
N ASP A 73 5.12 8.87 0.36
CA ASP A 73 5.26 10.30 0.13
C ASP A 73 6.66 10.64 -0.38
N GLY A 74 6.75 11.52 -1.37
CA GLY A 74 8.02 11.92 -1.96
C GLY A 74 8.83 12.86 -1.06
N CYS A 75 8.17 13.65 -0.23
CA CYS A 75 8.82 14.69 0.57
C CYS A 75 8.00 15.05 1.83
N PRO A 76 8.53 15.91 2.73
CA PRO A 76 7.86 16.29 3.98
C PRO A 76 6.51 17.02 3.84
N MET A 77 6.06 17.30 2.63
CA MET A 77 4.69 17.82 2.41
C MET A 77 3.62 16.81 2.78
N LEU A 78 3.94 15.49 2.73
CA LEU A 78 3.09 14.39 3.16
C LEU A 78 1.70 14.38 2.51
N CYS A 79 1.63 14.63 1.21
CA CYS A 79 0.37 14.79 0.49
C CYS A 79 -0.51 13.54 0.58
N ALA A 80 0.04 12.36 0.28
CA ALA A 80 -0.73 11.13 0.32
C ALA A 80 -1.13 10.75 1.76
N LYS A 81 -0.23 10.98 2.74
CA LYS A 81 -0.54 10.74 4.15
C LYS A 81 -1.69 11.63 4.64
N LYS A 82 -1.66 12.92 4.29
CA LYS A 82 -2.73 13.87 4.63
C LYS A 82 -4.06 13.50 3.99
N ILE A 83 -4.04 13.04 2.75
CA ILE A 83 -5.24 12.54 2.07
C ILE A 83 -5.81 11.33 2.81
N ALA A 84 -4.97 10.35 3.15
CA ALA A 84 -5.39 9.17 3.90
C ALA A 84 -5.98 9.54 5.27
N ASP A 85 -5.34 10.45 6.00
CA ASP A 85 -5.82 10.92 7.30
C ASP A 85 -7.17 11.64 7.18
N ALA A 86 -7.36 12.48 6.16
CA ALA A 86 -8.62 13.19 5.91
C ALA A 86 -9.79 12.24 5.62
N GLN A 87 -9.51 11.09 5.02
CA GLN A 87 -10.51 10.04 4.75
C GLN A 87 -10.66 9.04 5.90
N GLY A 88 -9.91 9.20 6.99
CA GLY A 88 -9.94 8.31 8.15
C GLY A 88 -9.36 6.92 7.85
N ILE A 89 -8.39 6.83 6.94
CA ILE A 89 -7.74 5.57 6.58
C ILE A 89 -6.66 5.22 7.61
N PRO A 90 -6.67 4.00 8.19
CA PRO A 90 -5.65 3.58 9.13
C PRO A 90 -4.36 3.20 8.41
N VAL A 91 -3.44 4.15 8.25
CA VAL A 91 -2.14 3.90 7.60
C VAL A 91 -1.27 3.04 8.51
N THR A 92 -0.84 1.88 8.00
CA THR A 92 -0.01 0.90 8.73
C THR A 92 1.48 1.06 8.45
N GLN A 93 1.84 1.51 7.24
CA GLN A 93 3.22 1.78 6.86
C GLN A 93 3.28 3.10 6.08
N HIS A 94 4.22 3.97 6.46
CA HIS A 94 4.41 5.25 5.81
C HIS A 94 5.90 5.51 5.58
N LEU A 95 6.26 5.74 4.32
CA LEU A 95 7.62 6.06 3.88
C LEU A 95 7.66 7.44 3.25
N VAL A 96 8.72 8.18 3.54
CA VAL A 96 9.04 9.46 2.92
C VAL A 96 10.34 9.33 2.17
N VAL A 97 10.31 9.49 0.85
CA VAL A 97 11.45 9.20 -0.04
C VAL A 97 12.68 10.03 0.31
N THR A 98 12.50 11.29 0.70
CA THR A 98 13.62 12.15 1.12
C THR A 98 14.30 11.66 2.39
N GLU A 99 13.63 10.93 3.26
CA GLU A 99 14.21 10.35 4.47
C GLU A 99 15.12 9.14 4.17
N LEU A 100 14.97 8.55 2.98
CA LEU A 100 15.85 7.48 2.48
C LEU A 100 17.15 8.00 1.85
N GLY A 101 17.44 9.30 1.99
CA GLY A 101 18.64 9.93 1.45
C GLY A 101 18.56 10.32 -0.02
N ILE A 102 17.35 10.34 -0.60
CA ILE A 102 17.11 10.76 -1.98
C ILE A 102 16.74 12.24 -2.00
N THR A 103 17.55 13.06 -2.67
CA THR A 103 17.34 14.50 -2.73
C THR A 103 16.20 14.86 -3.66
N LYS A 104 15.28 15.70 -3.20
CA LYS A 104 14.20 16.24 -4.01
C LYS A 104 14.74 17.19 -5.08
N GLY A 105 14.35 16.98 -6.33
CA GLY A 105 14.82 17.76 -7.46
C GLY A 105 13.90 17.69 -8.66
N HIS A 106 14.46 17.88 -9.85
CA HIS A 106 13.73 17.89 -11.10
C HIS A 106 13.05 16.54 -11.37
N THR A 107 11.91 16.54 -12.04
CA THR A 107 11.02 15.39 -12.28
C THR A 107 11.74 14.11 -12.72
N LYS A 108 12.73 14.20 -13.61
CA LYS A 108 13.48 13.06 -14.16
C LYS A 108 14.81 12.77 -13.47
N SER A 109 15.14 13.49 -12.40
CA SER A 109 16.42 13.33 -11.70
C SER A 109 16.37 12.15 -10.72
N TYR A 110 16.26 10.94 -11.22
CA TYR A 110 16.27 9.69 -10.44
C TYR A 110 16.95 8.56 -11.23
N THR A 111 17.34 7.52 -10.53
CA THR A 111 17.97 6.32 -11.06
C THR A 111 17.16 5.07 -10.73
N ALA A 112 17.48 3.94 -11.38
CA ALA A 112 16.90 2.66 -11.03
C ALA A 112 17.23 2.26 -9.57
N ASP A 113 18.43 2.58 -9.10
CA ASP A 113 18.86 2.33 -7.72
C ASP A 113 17.99 3.07 -6.69
N ASP A 114 17.48 4.25 -7.02
CA ASP A 114 16.58 4.99 -6.15
C ASP A 114 15.22 4.28 -6.00
N ILE A 115 14.72 3.66 -7.07
CA ILE A 115 13.51 2.84 -7.02
C ILE A 115 13.74 1.62 -6.11
N GLU A 116 14.86 0.91 -6.32
CA GLU A 116 15.21 -0.27 -5.53
C GLU A 116 15.34 0.05 -4.02
N LYS A 117 15.89 1.22 -3.67
CA LYS A 117 15.97 1.65 -2.27
C LYS A 117 14.61 1.75 -1.62
N ILE A 118 13.62 2.33 -2.33
CA ILE A 118 12.26 2.49 -1.79
C ILE A 118 11.58 1.13 -1.68
N VAL A 119 11.70 0.29 -2.70
CA VAL A 119 11.15 -1.07 -2.72
C VAL A 119 11.74 -1.90 -1.57
N ALA A 120 13.07 -1.88 -1.41
CA ALA A 120 13.74 -2.58 -0.33
C ALA A 120 13.33 -2.08 1.06
N ALA A 121 13.15 -0.77 1.23
CA ALA A 121 12.67 -0.18 2.48
C ALA A 121 11.25 -0.67 2.83
N CYS A 122 10.36 -0.78 1.83
CA CYS A 122 9.02 -1.34 2.03
C CYS A 122 9.08 -2.79 2.52
N TRP A 123 9.84 -3.65 1.84
CA TRP A 123 10.00 -5.06 2.21
C TRP A 123 10.62 -5.24 3.60
N LYS A 124 11.57 -4.39 3.99
CA LYS A 124 12.15 -4.37 5.35
C LYS A 124 11.18 -3.91 6.41
N GLY A 125 10.04 -3.35 6.03
CA GLY A 125 9.04 -2.83 6.96
C GLY A 125 9.41 -1.47 7.55
N GLU A 126 10.26 -0.68 6.90
CA GLU A 126 10.56 0.68 7.34
C GLU A 126 9.27 1.52 7.35
N GLY A 127 9.15 2.45 8.30
CA GLY A 127 7.97 3.27 8.49
C GLY A 127 6.72 2.53 8.97
N ARG A 128 6.83 1.26 9.32
CA ARG A 128 5.73 0.45 9.83
C ARG A 128 5.43 0.80 11.28
N LYS A 129 4.17 1.08 11.58
CA LYS A 129 3.72 1.27 12.96
C LYS A 129 3.70 -0.09 13.65
N LYS A 130 4.22 -0.17 14.87
CA LYS A 130 4.08 -1.38 15.70
C LYS A 130 2.59 -1.73 15.80
N LYS A 131 2.21 -2.94 15.39
CA LYS A 131 0.82 -3.41 15.51
C LYS A 131 0.44 -3.35 16.99
N VAL A 132 -0.47 -2.46 17.35
CA VAL A 132 -1.28 -2.65 18.54
C VAL A 132 -2.22 -3.78 18.18
N VAL A 133 -1.98 -4.97 18.74
CA VAL A 133 -2.84 -6.14 18.55
C VAL A 133 -4.20 -5.78 19.13
N LYS A 134 -5.11 -5.27 18.31
CA LYS A 134 -6.53 -5.28 18.62
C LYS A 134 -6.93 -6.75 18.59
N LYS A 135 -7.13 -7.37 19.75
CA LYS A 135 -7.80 -8.66 19.86
C LYS A 135 -9.15 -8.51 19.18
N SER A 136 -9.25 -9.01 17.95
CA SER A 136 -10.52 -9.18 17.26
C SER A 136 -11.32 -10.20 18.05
N SER A 137 -12.30 -9.76 18.80
CA SER A 137 -13.34 -10.62 19.34
C SER A 137 -14.28 -11.02 18.19
N ARG A 138 -13.84 -11.97 17.38
CA ARG A 138 -14.75 -12.68 16.51
C ARG A 138 -15.65 -13.52 17.42
N LYS A 139 -16.83 -13.02 17.71
CA LYS A 139 -17.91 -13.85 18.22
C LYS A 139 -18.26 -14.88 17.16
N ASN A 140 -17.83 -16.10 17.42
CA ASN A 140 -18.21 -17.28 16.66
C ASN A 140 -19.68 -17.54 16.96
N THR A 141 -20.60 -17.14 16.09
CA THR A 141 -21.99 -17.56 16.13
C THR A 141 -22.40 -18.00 14.73
N GLY A 142 -22.32 -19.27 14.50
CA GLY A 142 -22.93 -19.88 13.35
C GLY A 142 -22.94 -21.39 13.48
N PRO A 143 -24.12 -22.04 13.37
CA PRO A 143 -24.24 -23.46 13.62
C PRO A 143 -23.79 -24.28 12.42
N ASN A 144 -23.07 -25.31 12.78
CA ASN A 144 -22.81 -26.54 12.06
C ASN A 144 -23.99 -27.02 11.17
N ARG A 145 -23.73 -27.23 9.87
CA ARG A 145 -24.36 -28.23 8.99
C ARG A 145 -23.32 -28.60 7.97
N GLY A 146 -22.73 -29.74 7.98
CA GLY A 146 -23.28 -31.05 7.80
C GLY A 146 -23.16 -31.47 6.34
N SER A 147 -22.15 -32.35 6.10
CA SER A 147 -22.08 -33.41 5.09
C SER A 147 -22.28 -33.10 3.60
N GLY A 148 -21.36 -33.60 2.83
CA GLY A 148 -21.57 -33.93 1.43
C GLY A 148 -20.28 -34.10 0.66
N CYS A 149 -19.77 -35.34 0.67
CA CYS A 149 -18.76 -35.84 -0.26
C CYS A 149 -19.16 -35.67 -1.73
N CYS A 150 -18.25 -35.41 -2.56
CA CYS A 150 -17.68 -36.22 -3.65
C CYS A 150 -16.62 -35.40 -4.35
#